data_6b3d0ed177c75fcf7f18fb02d84827fa
#
_entry.id   6b3d0ed177c75fcf7f18fb02d84827fa
#
_cell.length_a   1.000
_cell.length_b   1.000
_cell.length_c   1.000
_cell.angle_alpha   90.00
_cell.angle_beta   90.00
_cell.angle_gamma   90.00
#
_symmetry.space_group_name_H-M   'P 1'
#
loop_
_entity.id
_entity.type
_entity.pdbx_description
1 polymer ?
#
loop_
_entity_poly.entity_id
_entity_poly.type
_entity_poly.pdbx_seq_one_letter_code
_entity_poly.pdbx_strand_id
1 'polypeptide(L)'
;MKKILVSILITNYNKSNYLKKAINSCLIQDFKDKEVLVFDDCSTDNSLKILKKFKNITIVKNKTKRFKSGPLNQIHGLCQLFKISKGNIIFLLDSDDEFKKNKIIEITKIFKQNKKINFIQDTPLETFYKKKKLLKKKKHFFSIWPS
;
A
#
# COMPACT_ATOMS: atom_id res chain seq x y z
N MET A 1 21.62 13.48 9.77
CA MET A 1 20.15 13.30 9.62
C MET A 1 19.82 11.82 9.69
N LYS A 2 18.78 11.43 10.47
CA LYS A 2 18.36 10.03 10.56
C LYS A 2 17.88 9.57 9.19
N LYS A 3 18.37 8.43 8.71
CA LYS A 3 17.98 7.84 7.42
C LYS A 3 16.49 7.52 7.43
N ILE A 4 15.75 7.98 6.41
CA ILE A 4 14.33 7.64 6.28
C ILE A 4 14.23 6.27 5.61
N LEU A 5 13.60 5.33 6.29
CA LEU A 5 13.17 4.05 5.74
C LEU A 5 11.64 4.07 5.62
N VAL A 6 11.12 3.64 4.49
CA VAL A 6 9.69 3.58 4.19
C VAL A 6 9.23 2.13 4.20
N SER A 7 8.15 1.83 4.92
CA SER A 7 7.44 0.56 4.81
C SER A 7 6.10 0.76 4.09
N ILE A 8 5.86 -0.02 3.03
CA ILE A 8 4.59 -0.03 2.30
C ILE A 8 3.86 -1.30 2.70
N LEU A 9 2.69 -1.14 3.32
CA LEU A 9 1.86 -2.23 3.82
C LEU A 9 0.68 -2.43 2.88
N ILE A 10 0.56 -3.64 2.32
CA ILE A 10 -0.50 -4.03 1.40
C ILE A 10 -1.31 -5.16 2.02
N THR A 11 -2.62 -4.99 2.14
CA THR A 11 -3.54 -6.08 2.51
C THR A 11 -4.21 -6.65 1.28
N ASN A 12 -4.29 -7.97 1.20
CA ASN A 12 -4.85 -8.67 0.06
C ASN A 12 -5.85 -9.75 0.47
N TYR A 13 -6.99 -9.77 -0.21
CA TYR A 13 -7.94 -10.88 -0.19
C TYR A 13 -8.62 -10.99 -1.55
N ASN A 14 -8.36 -12.07 -2.30
CA ASN A 14 -8.99 -12.39 -3.59
C ASN A 14 -8.94 -11.23 -4.61
N LYS A 15 -7.76 -10.59 -4.77
CA LYS A 15 -7.54 -9.49 -5.71
C LYS A 15 -6.48 -9.82 -6.79
N SER A 16 -6.40 -11.09 -7.22
CA SER A 16 -5.38 -11.55 -8.19
C SER A 16 -5.30 -10.72 -9.47
N ASN A 17 -6.42 -10.15 -9.94
CA ASN A 17 -6.45 -9.33 -11.15
C ASN A 17 -5.72 -7.98 -11.01
N TYR A 18 -5.59 -7.47 -9.80
CA TYR A 18 -5.03 -6.15 -9.50
C TYR A 18 -3.69 -6.22 -8.78
N LEU A 19 -3.51 -7.22 -7.91
CA LEU A 19 -2.39 -7.38 -6.99
C LEU A 19 -1.01 -7.19 -7.64
N LYS A 20 -0.81 -7.72 -8.86
CA LYS A 20 0.46 -7.55 -9.60
C LYS A 20 0.76 -6.07 -9.88
N LYS A 21 -0.26 -5.29 -10.26
CA LYS A 21 -0.11 -3.85 -10.54
C LYS A 21 0.16 -3.06 -9.26
N ALA A 22 -0.60 -3.36 -8.19
CA ALA A 22 -0.40 -2.75 -6.88
C ALA A 22 1.05 -2.91 -6.42
N ILE A 23 1.58 -4.14 -6.39
CA ILE A 23 2.97 -4.41 -5.97
C ILE A 23 3.98 -3.72 -6.88
N ASN A 24 3.80 -3.81 -8.20
CA ASN A 24 4.70 -3.16 -9.14
C ASN A 24 4.73 -1.64 -8.94
N SER A 25 3.58 -0.99 -8.68
CA SER A 25 3.51 0.44 -8.42
C SER A 25 4.33 0.87 -7.21
N CYS A 26 4.48 -0.01 -6.21
CA CYS A 26 5.33 0.19 -5.04
C CYS A 26 6.81 -0.02 -5.36
N LEU A 27 7.13 -1.08 -6.10
CA LEU A 27 8.53 -1.44 -6.41
C LEU A 27 9.20 -0.43 -7.34
N ILE A 28 8.47 0.14 -8.30
CA ILE A 28 8.99 1.15 -9.26
C ILE A 28 9.15 2.55 -8.68
N GLN A 29 8.74 2.79 -7.40
CA GLN A 29 8.96 4.09 -6.76
C GLN A 29 10.45 4.39 -6.70
N ASP A 30 10.84 5.58 -7.15
CA ASP A 30 12.23 6.05 -7.07
C ASP A 30 12.59 6.48 -5.64
N PHE A 31 12.64 5.50 -4.74
CA PHE A 31 13.03 5.66 -3.35
C PHE A 31 13.77 4.40 -2.90
N LYS A 32 15.08 4.53 -2.67
CA LYS A 32 15.98 3.39 -2.43
C LYS A 32 15.67 2.66 -1.13
N ASP A 33 15.45 3.41 -0.05
CA ASP A 33 15.28 2.86 1.30
C ASP A 33 13.80 2.56 1.58
N LYS A 34 13.26 1.56 0.89
CA LYS A 34 11.88 1.09 1.06
C LYS A 34 11.81 -0.42 1.21
N GLU A 35 10.80 -0.88 1.91
CA GLU A 35 10.36 -2.27 1.94
C GLU A 35 8.87 -2.37 1.58
N VAL A 36 8.48 -3.48 0.99
CA VAL A 36 7.08 -3.79 0.64
C VAL A 36 6.67 -5.05 1.38
N LEU A 37 5.64 -4.94 2.20
CA LEU A 37 5.09 -6.03 2.99
C LEU A 37 3.65 -6.29 2.56
N VAL A 38 3.33 -7.55 2.29
CA VAL A 38 1.99 -7.95 1.83
C VAL A 38 1.40 -8.96 2.79
N PHE A 39 0.21 -8.69 3.28
CA PHE A 39 -0.59 -9.63 4.07
C PHE A 39 -1.66 -10.26 3.17
N ASP A 40 -1.64 -11.58 3.07
CA ASP A 40 -2.68 -12.34 2.36
C ASP A 40 -3.64 -12.99 3.37
N ASP A 41 -4.89 -12.56 3.31
CA ASP A 41 -5.95 -13.01 4.23
C ASP A 41 -6.69 -14.24 3.69
N CYS A 42 -6.01 -15.37 3.57
CA CYS A 42 -6.59 -16.64 3.11
C CYS A 42 -7.20 -16.54 1.70
N SER A 43 -6.50 -15.92 0.74
CA SER A 43 -6.99 -15.87 -0.64
C SER A 43 -7.14 -17.25 -1.24
N THR A 44 -8.26 -17.45 -1.95
CA THR A 44 -8.61 -18.69 -2.66
C THR A 44 -8.42 -18.59 -4.17
N ASP A 45 -8.14 -17.38 -4.68
CA ASP A 45 -7.84 -17.10 -6.08
C ASP A 45 -6.33 -17.29 -6.40
N ASN A 46 -5.89 -16.75 -7.54
CA ASN A 46 -4.49 -16.83 -7.95
C ASN A 46 -3.53 -15.88 -7.19
N SER A 47 -3.99 -15.15 -6.16
CA SER A 47 -3.16 -14.17 -5.42
C SER A 47 -1.85 -14.78 -4.92
N LEU A 48 -1.90 -15.95 -4.26
CA LEU A 48 -0.70 -16.60 -3.73
C LEU A 48 0.30 -17.02 -4.82
N LYS A 49 -0.19 -17.43 -6.00
CA LYS A 49 0.68 -17.74 -7.15
C LYS A 49 1.37 -16.50 -7.68
N ILE A 50 0.68 -15.34 -7.65
CA ILE A 50 1.24 -14.05 -8.04
C ILE A 50 2.29 -13.59 -7.03
N LEU A 51 1.99 -13.63 -5.73
CA LEU A 51 2.91 -13.21 -4.67
C LEU A 51 4.24 -13.97 -4.72
N LYS A 52 4.20 -15.29 -4.95
CA LYS A 52 5.41 -16.13 -5.06
C LYS A 52 6.37 -15.72 -6.19
N LYS A 53 5.91 -14.95 -7.19
CA LYS A 53 6.77 -14.47 -8.29
C LYS A 53 7.61 -13.25 -7.91
N PHE A 54 7.31 -12.57 -6.81
CA PHE A 54 8.05 -11.41 -6.33
C PHE A 54 9.12 -11.83 -5.31
N LYS A 55 10.38 -11.46 -5.58
CA LYS A 55 11.52 -11.75 -4.68
C LYS A 55 11.78 -10.62 -3.67
N ASN A 56 11.35 -9.39 -3.98
CA ASN A 56 11.70 -8.18 -3.24
C ASN A 56 10.53 -7.68 -2.36
N ILE A 57 9.72 -8.60 -1.84
CA ILE A 57 8.62 -8.30 -0.92
C ILE A 57 8.62 -9.28 0.25
N THR A 58 8.11 -8.85 1.39
CA THR A 58 7.84 -9.73 2.52
C THR A 58 6.38 -10.15 2.48
N ILE A 59 6.11 -11.46 2.54
CA ILE A 59 4.76 -12.00 2.47
C ILE A 59 4.40 -12.60 3.84
N VAL A 60 3.31 -12.11 4.42
CA VAL A 60 2.67 -12.69 5.61
C VAL A 60 1.36 -13.33 5.19
N LYS A 61 1.19 -14.61 5.50
CA LYS A 61 -0.03 -15.35 5.16
C LYS A 61 -0.84 -15.61 6.41
N ASN A 62 -2.11 -15.28 6.36
CA ASN A 62 -3.05 -15.76 7.36
C ASN A 62 -3.36 -17.25 7.12
N LYS A 63 -3.49 -18.02 8.19
CA LYS A 63 -3.90 -19.44 8.09
C LYS A 63 -5.42 -19.59 8.07
N THR A 64 -6.11 -18.75 8.82
CA THR A 64 -7.57 -18.75 8.95
C THR A 64 -8.05 -17.31 9.12
N LYS A 65 -9.23 -16.99 8.58
CA LYS A 65 -9.86 -15.68 8.84
C LYS A 65 -10.23 -15.57 10.31
N ARG A 66 -9.83 -14.46 10.92
CA ARG A 66 -10.06 -14.19 12.34
C ARG A 66 -11.47 -13.64 12.60
N PHE A 67 -12.00 -12.86 11.69
CA PHE A 67 -13.29 -12.19 11.83
C PHE A 67 -14.22 -12.51 10.66
N LYS A 68 -15.53 -12.42 10.90
CA LYS A 68 -16.55 -12.49 9.82
C LYS A 68 -16.59 -11.20 9.00
N SER A 69 -16.03 -10.10 9.50
CA SER A 69 -16.01 -8.78 8.87
C SER A 69 -14.75 -8.57 8.02
N GLY A 70 -14.92 -8.20 6.75
CA GLY A 70 -13.81 -7.85 5.85
C GLY A 70 -12.94 -6.70 6.38
N PRO A 71 -13.51 -5.54 6.78
CA PRO A 71 -12.74 -4.44 7.37
C PRO A 71 -11.95 -4.83 8.61
N LEU A 72 -12.49 -5.65 9.52
CA LEU A 72 -11.75 -6.10 10.71
C LEU A 72 -10.59 -7.02 10.34
N ASN A 73 -10.73 -7.88 9.34
CA ASN A 73 -9.62 -8.69 8.83
C ASN A 73 -8.55 -7.82 8.16
N GLN A 74 -8.94 -6.77 7.45
CA GLN A 74 -8.00 -5.80 6.86
C GLN A 74 -7.18 -5.09 7.94
N ILE A 75 -7.83 -4.56 8.97
CA ILE A 75 -7.17 -3.93 10.12
C ILE A 75 -6.23 -4.93 10.81
N HIS A 76 -6.69 -6.18 11.02
CA HIS A 76 -5.84 -7.23 11.56
C HIS A 76 -4.58 -7.43 10.72
N GLY A 77 -4.73 -7.54 9.39
CA GLY A 77 -3.61 -7.67 8.47
C GLY A 77 -2.62 -6.51 8.57
N LEU A 78 -3.12 -5.27 8.58
CA LEU A 78 -2.29 -4.07 8.77
C LEU A 78 -1.52 -4.12 10.09
N CYS A 79 -2.17 -4.52 11.21
CA CYS A 79 -1.49 -4.67 12.49
C CYS A 79 -0.38 -5.73 12.46
N GLN A 80 -0.58 -6.86 11.75
CA GLN A 80 0.46 -7.87 11.60
C GLN A 80 1.65 -7.34 10.80
N LEU A 81 1.41 -6.63 9.70
CA LEU A 81 2.45 -6.02 8.90
C LEU A 81 3.19 -4.92 9.67
N PHE A 82 2.46 -4.08 10.41
CA PHE A 82 3.04 -3.00 11.20
C PHE A 82 4.04 -3.53 12.24
N LYS A 83 3.75 -4.64 12.91
CA LYS A 83 4.63 -5.25 13.91
C LYS A 83 5.99 -5.65 13.37
N ILE A 84 6.10 -5.98 12.09
CA ILE A 84 7.35 -6.41 11.44
C ILE A 84 7.96 -5.33 10.55
N SER A 85 7.27 -4.22 10.35
CA SER A 85 7.76 -3.10 9.54
C SER A 85 8.93 -2.40 10.24
N LYS A 86 9.89 -1.93 9.44
CA LYS A 86 11.12 -1.26 9.92
C LYS A 86 11.14 0.23 9.57
N GLY A 87 10.17 0.69 8.78
CA GLY A 87 10.12 2.06 8.29
C GLY A 87 9.74 3.08 9.36
N ASN A 88 10.33 4.28 9.26
CA ASN A 88 9.88 5.43 10.05
C ASN A 88 8.63 6.07 9.44
N ILE A 89 8.37 5.85 8.16
CA ILE A 89 7.16 6.31 7.48
C ILE A 89 6.44 5.09 6.93
N ILE A 90 5.18 4.96 7.27
CA ILE A 90 4.32 3.87 6.84
C ILE A 90 3.39 4.37 5.74
N PHE A 91 3.35 3.66 4.63
CA PHE A 91 2.37 3.83 3.58
C PHE A 91 1.41 2.66 3.59
N LEU A 92 0.12 2.95 3.45
CA LEU A 92 -0.92 1.95 3.28
C LEU A 92 -1.38 1.94 1.84
N LEU A 93 -1.58 0.75 1.28
CA LEU A 93 -2.11 0.57 -0.07
C LEU A 93 -3.03 -0.65 -0.11
N ASP A 94 -4.21 -0.50 -0.68
CA ASP A 94 -5.09 -1.63 -0.96
C ASP A 94 -4.60 -2.40 -2.19
N SER A 95 -4.82 -3.71 -2.20
CA SER A 95 -4.28 -4.58 -3.27
C SER A 95 -4.94 -4.39 -4.64
N ASP A 96 -5.99 -3.57 -4.74
CA ASP A 96 -6.64 -3.14 -5.98
C ASP A 96 -6.33 -1.68 -6.36
N ASP A 97 -5.47 -1.00 -5.61
CA ASP A 97 -5.00 0.35 -5.88
C ASP A 97 -3.56 0.39 -6.40
N GLU A 98 -3.15 1.54 -6.94
CA GLU A 98 -1.80 1.78 -7.47
C GLU A 98 -1.26 3.13 -6.99
N PHE A 99 0.02 3.16 -6.60
CA PHE A 99 0.72 4.42 -6.34
C PHE A 99 1.08 5.12 -7.65
N LYS A 100 0.97 6.46 -7.67
CA LYS A 100 1.60 7.29 -8.69
C LYS A 100 3.12 7.18 -8.62
N LYS A 101 3.80 7.37 -9.75
CA LYS A 101 5.26 7.20 -9.91
C LYS A 101 6.11 7.87 -8.83
N ASN A 102 5.76 9.07 -8.37
CA ASN A 102 6.56 9.86 -7.43
C ASN A 102 5.95 9.95 -6.02
N LYS A 103 4.98 9.09 -5.71
CA LYS A 103 4.21 9.16 -4.46
C LYS A 103 5.08 9.20 -3.20
N ILE A 104 6.04 8.30 -3.10
CA ILE A 104 6.89 8.20 -1.90
C ILE A 104 7.77 9.44 -1.74
N ILE A 105 8.40 9.92 -2.83
CA ILE A 105 9.25 11.10 -2.79
C ILE A 105 8.45 12.33 -2.38
N GLU A 106 7.27 12.53 -2.97
CA GLU A 106 6.41 13.68 -2.67
C GLU A 106 6.01 13.72 -1.19
N ILE A 107 5.50 12.61 -0.66
CA ILE A 107 5.06 12.51 0.73
C ILE A 107 6.25 12.60 1.70
N THR A 108 7.37 11.95 1.41
CA THR A 108 8.55 12.03 2.29
C THR A 108 9.16 13.44 2.36
N LYS A 109 9.06 14.24 1.28
CA LYS A 109 9.44 15.66 1.30
C LYS A 109 8.58 16.45 2.28
N ILE A 110 7.25 16.24 2.30
CA ILE A 110 6.34 16.92 3.22
C ILE A 110 6.73 16.63 4.68
N PHE A 111 6.94 15.36 5.04
CA PHE A 111 7.38 14.97 6.38
C PHE A 111 8.76 15.54 6.76
N LYS A 112 9.67 15.70 5.80
CA LYS A 112 10.99 16.33 6.03
C LYS A 112 10.88 17.83 6.32
N GLN A 113 10.00 18.51 5.59
CA GLN A 113 9.81 19.96 5.68
C GLN A 113 9.03 20.38 6.92
N ASN A 114 8.14 19.52 7.40
CA ASN A 114 7.30 19.81 8.54
C ASN A 114 7.29 18.65 9.56
N LYS A 115 8.07 18.80 10.61
CA LYS A 115 8.21 17.78 11.66
C LYS A 115 6.98 17.65 12.59
N LYS A 116 6.03 18.58 12.51
CA LYS A 116 4.78 18.53 13.28
C LYS A 116 3.70 17.69 12.61
N ILE A 117 3.92 17.22 11.38
CA ILE A 117 2.97 16.37 10.67
C ILE A 117 3.22 14.91 11.06
N ASN A 118 2.20 14.24 11.59
CA ASN A 118 2.25 12.83 11.92
C ASN A 118 1.44 11.97 10.95
N PHE A 119 0.48 12.55 10.26
CA PHE A 119 -0.41 11.82 9.35
C PHE A 119 -0.72 12.63 8.10
N ILE A 120 -0.73 11.97 6.94
CA ILE A 120 -1.14 12.53 5.67
C ILE A 120 -2.15 11.58 5.04
N GLN A 121 -3.34 12.08 4.78
CA GLN A 121 -4.34 11.40 3.98
C GLN A 121 -4.41 12.06 2.60
N ASP A 122 -4.31 11.28 1.54
CA ASP A 122 -4.56 11.78 0.20
C ASP A 122 -5.88 11.25 -0.36
N THR A 123 -6.46 12.06 -1.24
CA THR A 123 -7.64 11.66 -1.98
C THR A 123 -7.23 10.79 -3.15
N PRO A 124 -7.75 9.56 -3.29
CA PRO A 124 -7.43 8.71 -4.42
C PRO A 124 -7.86 9.36 -5.74
N LEU A 125 -7.06 9.16 -6.77
CA LEU A 125 -7.44 9.52 -8.12
C LEU A 125 -8.37 8.43 -8.65
N GLU A 126 -9.67 8.66 -8.57
CA GLU A 126 -10.65 7.76 -9.15
C GLU A 126 -10.60 7.81 -10.68
N THR A 127 -10.41 6.65 -11.29
CA THR A 127 -10.42 6.50 -12.74
C THR A 127 -11.57 5.60 -13.18
N PHE A 128 -12.40 6.11 -14.06
CA PHE A 128 -13.55 5.36 -14.58
C PHE A 128 -13.26 4.94 -16.03
N TYR A 129 -13.42 3.65 -16.31
CA TYR A 129 -13.22 3.08 -17.62
C TYR A 129 -14.51 2.45 -18.17
N LYS A 130 -14.84 2.73 -19.43
CA LYS A 130 -15.83 2.00 -20.21
C LYS A 130 -15.12 1.35 -21.38
N LYS A 131 -15.21 0.02 -21.51
CA LYS A 131 -14.53 -0.75 -22.58
C LYS A 131 -13.03 -0.36 -22.73
N LYS A 132 -12.30 -0.27 -21.58
CA LYS A 132 -10.89 0.15 -21.52
C LYS A 132 -10.60 1.62 -21.89
N LYS A 133 -11.60 2.45 -22.13
CA LYS A 133 -11.43 3.88 -22.40
C LYS A 133 -11.63 4.69 -21.13
N LEU A 134 -10.65 5.57 -20.80
CA LEU A 134 -10.75 6.46 -19.65
C LEU A 134 -11.91 7.45 -19.85
N LEU A 135 -12.88 7.47 -18.92
CA LEU A 135 -14.03 8.38 -18.96
C LEU A 135 -13.81 9.64 -18.13
N LYS A 136 -13.18 9.53 -16.95
CA LYS A 136 -13.06 10.64 -16.00
C LYS A 136 -11.85 10.45 -15.09
N LYS A 137 -11.19 11.58 -14.72
CA LYS A 137 -10.20 11.68 -13.64
C LYS A 137 -10.67 12.72 -12.65
N LYS A 138 -10.65 12.39 -11.34
CA LYS A 138 -10.81 13.40 -10.27
C LYS A 138 -9.45 13.98 -9.88
N LYS A 139 -9.41 15.26 -9.47
CA LYS A 139 -8.19 15.91 -8.98
C LYS A 139 -7.76 15.30 -7.65
N HIS A 140 -6.46 15.23 -7.44
CA HIS A 140 -5.84 14.82 -6.18
C HIS A 140 -5.81 15.98 -5.19
N PHE A 141 -6.18 15.68 -3.95
CA PHE A 141 -6.00 16.58 -2.82
C PHE A 141 -5.28 15.82 -1.70
N PHE A 142 -4.44 16.53 -0.95
CA PHE A 142 -3.83 16.02 0.27
C PHE A 142 -4.48 16.70 1.46
N SER A 143 -4.89 15.92 2.45
CA SER A 143 -5.26 16.43 3.77
C SER A 143 -4.07 16.20 4.70
N ILE A 144 -3.64 17.27 5.38
CA ILE A 144 -2.49 17.25 6.29
C ILE A 144 -3.04 17.49 7.69
N TRP A 145 -2.72 16.59 8.61
CA TRP A 145 -3.13 16.71 10.00
C TRP A 145 -1.89 16.99 10.85
N PRO A 146 -1.86 18.13 11.57
CA PRO A 146 -0.80 18.40 12.54
C PRO A 146 -0.89 17.46 13.73
N SER A 147 0.22 17.31 14.45
CA SER A 147 0.31 16.57 15.72
C SER A 147 -0.39 17.31 16.84
#